data_a11a70050e7c4049b17efe1969a98d0c
#
_entry.id   a11a70050e7c4049b17efe1969a98d0c
#
_cell.length_a   1.000
_cell.length_b   1.000
_cell.length_c   1.000
_cell.angle_alpha   90.00
_cell.angle_beta   90.00
_cell.angle_gamma   90.00
#
_symmetry.space_group_name_H-M   'P 1'
#
loop_
_entity.id
_entity.type
_entity.pdbx_description
1 polymer ?
#
loop_
_entity_poly.entity_id
_entity_poly.type
_entity_poly.pdbx_seq_one_letter_code
_entity_poly.pdbx_strand_id
1 'polypeptide(L)' 'MNTENVYKLLDKDIRLNYNSRAEFGRKVGMTRQAVKVFMDILKNNNSGNSFNKISRVLEKAGYKIEIKKITWLFW' A
#
# COMPACT_ATOMS: atom_id res chain seq x y z
N MET A 1 2.56 -10.77 -3.97
CA MET A 1 2.06 -9.39 -4.10
C MET A 1 3.08 -8.56 -4.88
N ASN A 2 2.64 -7.86 -5.89
CA ASN A 2 3.52 -6.98 -6.65
C ASN A 2 3.52 -5.59 -6.00
N THR A 3 4.65 -5.19 -5.43
CA THR A 3 4.74 -3.91 -4.71
C THR A 3 4.62 -2.70 -5.63
N GLU A 4 5.03 -2.82 -6.86
CA GLU A 4 4.85 -1.74 -7.85
C GLU A 4 3.38 -1.46 -8.11
N ASN A 5 2.54 -2.49 -8.19
CA ASN A 5 1.10 -2.32 -8.34
C ASN A 5 0.47 -1.68 -7.11
N VAL A 6 0.94 -2.05 -5.92
CA VAL A 6 0.50 -1.41 -4.67
C VAL A 6 0.89 0.06 -4.67
N TYR A 7 2.11 0.38 -5.11
CA TYR A 7 2.55 1.77 -5.23
C TYR A 7 1.62 2.57 -6.15
N LYS A 8 1.33 2.04 -7.33
CA LYS A 8 0.46 2.73 -8.29
C LYS A 8 -0.93 2.96 -7.73
N LEU A 9 -1.48 1.98 -7.04
CA LEU A 9 -2.80 2.07 -6.42
C LEU A 9 -2.82 3.18 -5.37
N LEU A 10 -1.85 3.18 -4.46
CA LEU A 10 -1.78 4.16 -3.38
C LEU A 10 -1.45 5.56 -3.91
N ASP A 11 -0.54 5.66 -4.86
CA ASP A 11 -0.18 6.95 -5.47
C ASP A 11 -1.40 7.61 -6.10
N LYS A 12 -2.19 6.84 -6.83
CA LYS A 12 -3.43 7.34 -7.44
C LYS A 12 -4.44 7.77 -6.37
N ASP A 13 -4.61 6.96 -5.32
CA ASP A 13 -5.53 7.26 -4.23
C ASP A 13 -5.14 8.56 -3.51
N ILE A 14 -3.85 8.71 -3.22
CA ILE A 14 -3.34 9.92 -2.56
C ILE A 14 -3.60 11.16 -3.42
N ARG A 15 -3.35 11.08 -4.71
CA ARG A 15 -3.57 12.21 -5.63
C ARG A 15 -5.04 12.59 -5.75
N LEU A 16 -5.93 11.61 -5.76
CA LEU A 16 -7.35 11.84 -6.00
C LEU A 16 -8.14 12.17 -4.75
N ASN A 17 -7.78 11.59 -3.61
CA ASN A 17 -8.62 11.62 -2.41
C ASN A 17 -7.98 12.30 -1.20
N TYR A 18 -6.72 12.67 -1.29
CA TYR A 18 -6.00 13.35 -0.20
C TYR A 18 -5.36 14.63 -0.72
N ASN A 19 -5.24 15.62 0.15
CA ASN A 19 -4.58 16.88 -0.21
C ASN A 19 -3.06 16.77 -0.22
N SER A 20 -2.51 15.81 0.53
CA SER A 20 -1.07 15.61 0.64
C SER A 20 -0.76 14.24 1.21
N ARG A 21 0.51 13.84 1.10
CA ARG A 21 1.01 12.63 1.75
C ARG A 21 0.93 12.73 3.27
N ALA A 22 1.02 13.94 3.81
CA ALA A 22 0.86 14.14 5.25
C ALA A 22 -0.56 13.81 5.72
N GLU A 23 -1.57 14.17 4.93
CA GLU A 23 -2.96 13.83 5.24
C GLU A 23 -3.19 12.32 5.17
N PHE A 24 -2.66 11.69 4.14
CA PHE A 24 -2.72 10.23 4.03
C PHE A 24 -2.02 9.57 5.23
N GLY A 25 -0.86 10.09 5.62
CA GLY A 25 -0.12 9.60 6.78
C GLY A 25 -0.94 9.65 8.06
N ARG A 26 -1.64 10.74 8.28
CA ARG A 26 -2.51 10.85 9.47
C ARG A 26 -3.59 9.78 9.47
N LYS A 27 -4.14 9.46 8.31
CA LYS A 27 -5.16 8.41 8.22
C LYS A 27 -4.61 7.03 8.54
N VAL A 28 -3.40 6.72 8.10
CA VAL A 28 -2.80 5.39 8.30
C VAL A 28 -1.85 5.33 9.49
N GLY A 29 -1.77 6.41 10.28
CA GLY A 29 -0.92 6.43 11.47
C GLY A 29 0.56 6.56 11.20
N MET A 30 0.94 7.25 10.12
CA MET A 30 2.34 7.45 9.72
C MET A 30 2.65 8.92 9.57
N THR A 31 3.91 9.30 9.85
CA THR A 31 4.37 10.64 9.54
C THR A 31 4.54 10.81 8.03
N ARG A 32 4.59 12.07 7.56
CA ARG A 32 4.86 12.35 6.15
C ARG A 32 6.15 11.70 5.67
N GLN A 33 7.20 11.77 6.50
CA GLN A 33 8.48 11.16 6.19
C GLN A 33 8.36 9.63 6.06
N ALA A 34 7.63 9.01 6.98
CA ALA A 34 7.42 7.57 6.94
C ALA A 34 6.63 7.15 5.70
N VAL A 35 5.63 7.94 5.29
CA VAL A 35 4.89 7.70 4.05
C VAL A 35 5.82 7.76 2.84
N LYS A 36 6.70 8.76 2.79
CA LYS A 36 7.66 8.90 1.69
C LYS A 36 8.56 7.67 1.58
N VAL A 37 9.13 7.24 2.70
CA VAL A 37 10.01 6.06 2.73
C VAL A 37 9.24 4.81 2.31
N PHE A 38 8.04 4.63 2.85
CA PHE A 38 7.18 3.50 2.51
C PHE A 38 6.90 3.44 1.00
N MET A 39 6.51 4.58 0.42
CA MET A 39 6.19 4.67 -1.00
C MET A 39 7.41 4.46 -1.89
N ASP A 40 8.57 5.00 -1.50
CA ASP A 40 9.80 4.81 -2.26
C ASP A 40 10.22 3.34 -2.31
N ILE A 41 10.08 2.64 -1.20
CA ILE A 41 10.40 1.20 -1.14
C ILE A 41 9.44 0.41 -2.03
N LEU A 42 8.15 0.73 -2.01
CA LEU A 42 7.17 0.08 -2.89
C LEU A 42 7.50 0.32 -4.36
N LYS A 43 7.83 1.57 -4.71
CA LYS A 43 8.12 1.95 -6.09
C LYS A 43 9.33 1.21 -6.65
N ASN A 44 10.35 1.03 -5.83
CA ASN A 44 11.59 0.39 -6.25
C ASN A 44 11.52 -1.14 -6.17
N ASN A 45 10.36 -1.70 -5.86
CA ASN A 45 10.16 -3.13 -5.71
C ASN A 45 11.16 -3.75 -4.73
N ASN A 46 11.43 -3.03 -3.65
CA ASN A 46 12.41 -3.40 -2.64
C ASN A 46 11.72 -4.22 -1.55
N SER A 47 12.43 -5.17 -0.96
CA SER A 47 11.91 -6.02 0.11
C SER A 47 11.89 -5.34 1.49
N GLY A 48 12.13 -4.03 1.56
CA GLY A 48 12.15 -3.28 2.81
C GLY A 48 10.82 -3.16 3.54
N ASN A 49 9.70 -3.38 2.84
CA ASN A 49 8.38 -3.43 3.46
C ASN A 49 7.90 -4.87 3.52
N SER A 50 7.59 -5.37 4.72
CA SER A 50 7.03 -6.70 4.87
C SER A 50 5.58 -6.74 4.38
N PHE A 51 5.09 -7.93 4.05
CA PHE A 51 3.68 -8.13 3.71
C PHE A 51 2.76 -7.63 4.82
N ASN A 52 3.10 -7.91 6.07
CA ASN A 52 2.30 -7.46 7.21
C ASN A 52 2.23 -5.94 7.30
N LYS A 53 3.33 -5.24 7.05
CA LYS A 53 3.35 -3.78 7.05
C LYS A 53 2.49 -3.22 5.93
N ILE A 54 2.63 -3.77 4.72
CA ILE A 54 1.84 -3.34 3.57
C ILE A 54 0.36 -3.57 3.82
N SER A 55 -0.01 -4.75 4.32
CA SER A 55 -1.40 -5.09 4.64
C SER A 55 -2.00 -4.12 5.66
N ARG A 56 -1.24 -3.80 6.70
CA ARG A 56 -1.69 -2.90 7.75
C ARG A 56 -1.96 -1.50 7.22
N VAL A 57 -1.06 -0.97 6.39
CA VAL A 57 -1.24 0.34 5.77
C VAL A 57 -2.47 0.34 4.86
N LEU A 58 -2.63 -0.69 4.03
CA LEU A 58 -3.77 -0.79 3.13
C LEU A 58 -5.11 -0.86 3.90
N GLU A 59 -5.15 -1.64 4.97
CA GLU A 59 -6.36 -1.73 5.80
C GLU A 59 -6.73 -0.38 6.40
N LYS A 60 -5.76 0.35 6.93
CA LYS A 60 -5.99 1.67 7.51
C LYS A 60 -6.39 2.69 6.45
N ALA A 61 -5.96 2.50 5.23
CA ALA A 61 -6.37 3.36 4.10
C ALA A 61 -7.77 3.02 3.56
N GLY A 62 -8.38 1.96 4.06
CA GLY A 62 -9.73 1.58 3.66
C GLY A 62 -9.81 0.45 2.65
N TYR A 63 -8.70 -0.20 2.34
CA TYR A 63 -8.69 -1.33 1.41
C TYR A 63 -8.87 -2.64 2.15
N LYS A 64 -9.53 -3.57 1.49
CA LYS A 64 -9.66 -4.95 1.98
C LYS A 64 -8.76 -5.83 1.14
N ILE A 65 -7.89 -6.59 1.80
CA ILE A 65 -7.02 -7.54 1.12
C ILE A 65 -7.66 -8.90 1.17
N GLU A 66 -7.88 -9.50 0.00
CA GLU A 66 -8.40 -10.84 -0.12
C GLU A 66 -7.38 -11.73 -0.80
N ILE A 67 -7.06 -12.85 -0.16
CA ILE A 67 -6.21 -13.87 -0.74
C ILE A 67 -7.12 -15.05 -1.08
N LYS A 68 -7.23 -15.34 -2.36
CA LYS A 68 -8.09 -16.42 -2.83
C LYS A 68 -7.24 -17.55 -3.36
N LYS A 69 -7.60 -18.76 -2.97
CA LYS A 69 -6.98 -19.95 -3.54
C LYS A 69 -7.61 -20.21 -4.90
N ILE A 70 -6.78 -20.31 -5.93
CA ILE A 70 -7.24 -20.56 -7.29
C ILE A 70 -7.23 -22.07 -7.51
N THR A 71 -8.32 -22.73 -7.14
CA THR A 71 -8.42 -24.19 -7.23
C THR A 71 -8.90 -24.69 -8.58
N TRP A 72 -9.65 -23.88 -9.30
CA TRP A 72 -10.20 -24.26 -10.59
C TRP A 72 -9.12 -24.51 -11.66
N LEU A 73 -7.90 -24.08 -11.40
CA LEU A 73 -6.78 -24.34 -12.31
C LEU A 73 -6.30 -25.79 -12.25
N PHE A 74 -6.77 -26.55 -11.31
CA PHE A 74 -6.31 -27.92 -11.10
C PHE A 74 -7.32 -28.98 -11.54
N TRP A 75 -8.36 -28.57 -12.23
CA TRP A 75 -9.33 -29.52 -12.82
C TRP A 75 -9.17 -29.62 -14.31
#